data_2829cb0dda2f364906b7f7e9df5aa369
#
_entry.id   2829cb0dda2f364906b7f7e9df5aa369
#
_cell.length_a   1.000
_cell.length_b   1.000
_cell.length_c   1.000
_cell.angle_alpha   90.00
_cell.angle_beta   90.00
_cell.angle_gamma   90.00
#
_symmetry.space_group_name_H-M   'P 1'
#
loop_
_entity.id
_entity.type
_entity.pdbx_description
1 polymer ?
#
loop_
_entity_poly.entity_id
_entity_poly.type
_entity_poly.pdbx_seq_one_letter_code
_entity_poly.pdbx_strand_id
1 'polypeptide(L)'
;MRKTVAYALDFILDTLDYSPDEPSVPAGEADLRLQPSADPMMKDQFCVILWNDEKHSFDDVIKLLVETTNRNREEANETAVRIDDQGRDIIDMHANAARLLETARTFSQIDLGVTVRRAYDTFREQISVVIIEWILDLTRSRLGTDIHTMREVIASQLLAPRKPSTLNSNPEAQKALSEVESPVRLDYMFLYHTRLWKRPRLNLKEVYASILSLSHEHKLAVGEYPVRSL
;
A
#
# COMPACT_ATOMS: atom_id res chain seq x y z
N MET A 1 -13.60 9.77 17.25
CA MET A 1 -13.18 8.49 16.69
C MET A 1 -13.78 8.21 15.29
N ARG A 2 -15.12 8.20 15.04
CA ARG A 2 -15.69 7.92 13.70
C ARG A 2 -15.07 8.78 12.57
N LYS A 3 -14.98 10.10 12.77
CA LYS A 3 -14.36 11.01 11.79
C LYS A 3 -12.89 10.69 11.56
N THR A 4 -12.14 10.35 12.61
CA THR A 4 -10.71 9.98 12.49
C THR A 4 -10.53 8.74 11.64
N VAL A 5 -11.34 7.69 11.90
CA VAL A 5 -11.32 6.46 11.09
C VAL A 5 -11.72 6.74 9.63
N ALA A 6 -12.75 7.58 9.40
CA ALA A 6 -13.15 7.97 8.06
C ALA A 6 -12.00 8.64 7.29
N TYR A 7 -11.35 9.66 7.89
CA TYR A 7 -10.20 10.33 7.25
C TYR A 7 -9.01 9.39 7.02
N ALA A 8 -8.75 8.48 7.96
CA ALA A 8 -7.71 7.47 7.82
C ALA A 8 -7.96 6.55 6.62
N LEU A 9 -9.20 6.05 6.48
CA LEU A 9 -9.60 5.22 5.35
C LEU A 9 -9.56 6.00 4.02
N ASP A 10 -10.04 7.25 4.00
CA ASP A 10 -9.98 8.09 2.81
C ASP A 10 -8.53 8.38 2.40
N PHE A 11 -7.61 8.63 3.35
CA PHE A 11 -6.19 8.80 3.05
C PHE A 11 -5.56 7.55 2.42
N ILE A 12 -5.85 6.36 2.96
CA ILE A 12 -5.38 5.09 2.38
C ILE A 12 -5.89 4.96 0.95
N LEU A 13 -7.20 5.15 0.74
CA LEU A 13 -7.83 5.01 -0.57
C LEU A 13 -7.30 6.02 -1.58
N ASP A 14 -7.13 7.28 -1.16
CA ASP A 14 -6.55 8.31 -2.03
C ASP A 14 -5.10 8.01 -2.39
N THR A 15 -4.33 7.41 -1.48
CA THR A 15 -2.96 6.99 -1.76
C THR A 15 -2.93 5.82 -2.74
N LEU A 16 -3.75 4.79 -2.51
CA LEU A 16 -3.79 3.60 -3.36
C LEU A 16 -4.35 3.90 -4.75
N ASP A 17 -5.15 4.94 -4.90
CA ASP A 17 -5.67 5.38 -6.20
C ASP A 17 -4.54 5.73 -7.20
N TYR A 18 -3.39 6.17 -6.69
CA TYR A 18 -2.19 6.50 -7.48
C TYR A 18 -1.13 5.40 -7.50
N SER A 19 -1.24 4.43 -6.60
CA SER A 19 -0.25 3.36 -6.53
C SER A 19 -0.39 2.44 -7.74
N PRO A 20 0.71 2.07 -8.43
CA PRO A 20 0.65 1.13 -9.54
C PRO A 20 0.30 -0.28 -9.05
N ASP A 21 -0.34 -1.05 -9.93
CA ASP A 21 -0.71 -2.43 -9.64
C ASP A 21 0.50 -3.37 -9.63
N GLU A 22 1.52 -3.08 -10.46
CA GLU A 22 2.69 -3.93 -10.62
C GLU A 22 4.01 -3.16 -10.51
N PRO A 23 5.06 -3.76 -9.94
CA PRO A 23 6.39 -3.20 -9.94
C PRO A 23 6.95 -3.24 -11.37
N SER A 24 7.30 -2.08 -11.92
CA SER A 24 7.97 -1.98 -13.21
C SER A 24 8.95 -0.81 -13.23
N VAL A 25 10.09 -1.00 -13.93
CA VAL A 25 11.06 0.07 -14.09
C VAL A 25 10.52 1.09 -15.09
N PRO A 26 10.52 2.39 -14.76
CA PRO A 26 10.19 3.44 -15.71
C PRO A 26 11.06 3.37 -16.97
N ALA A 27 10.48 3.61 -18.14
CA ALA A 27 11.21 3.55 -19.41
C ALA A 27 12.36 4.57 -19.49
N GLY A 28 12.18 5.70 -18.83
CA GLY A 28 13.17 6.77 -18.74
C GLY A 28 12.69 7.91 -17.87
N GLU A 29 13.49 8.99 -17.77
CA GLU A 29 13.17 10.16 -16.94
C GLU A 29 11.89 10.90 -17.37
N ALA A 30 11.44 10.74 -18.61
CA ALA A 30 10.20 11.31 -19.11
C ALA A 30 8.93 10.56 -18.62
N ASP A 31 9.08 9.42 -17.93
CA ASP A 31 7.95 8.68 -17.38
C ASP A 31 7.16 9.52 -16.37
N LEU A 32 5.84 9.47 -16.44
CA LEU A 32 4.96 10.26 -15.56
C LEU A 32 5.20 9.99 -14.07
N ARG A 33 5.67 8.80 -13.71
CA ARG A 33 6.02 8.41 -12.34
C ARG A 33 7.22 9.18 -11.78
N LEU A 34 8.05 9.77 -12.65
CA LEU A 34 9.25 10.52 -12.32
C LEU A 34 9.10 12.02 -12.58
N GLN A 35 7.93 12.47 -13.02
CA GLN A 35 7.73 13.91 -13.25
C GLN A 35 7.84 14.69 -11.93
N PRO A 36 8.52 15.84 -11.92
CA PRO A 36 8.66 16.69 -10.76
C PRO A 36 7.30 17.08 -10.17
N SER A 37 7.27 17.30 -8.86
CA SER A 37 6.12 17.93 -8.21
C SER A 37 5.89 19.33 -8.80
N ALA A 38 4.63 19.72 -8.92
CA ALA A 38 4.29 21.11 -9.27
C ALA A 38 4.65 22.11 -8.16
N ASP A 39 5.01 21.63 -6.96
CA ASP A 39 5.44 22.47 -5.84
C ASP A 39 6.95 22.75 -5.91
N PRO A 40 7.38 23.98 -6.20
CA PRO A 40 8.80 24.34 -6.31
C PRO A 40 9.58 24.21 -4.99
N MET A 41 8.88 24.15 -3.86
CA MET A 41 9.49 23.97 -2.53
C MET A 41 9.84 22.51 -2.24
N MET A 42 9.26 21.56 -2.96
CA MET A 42 9.59 20.15 -2.87
C MET A 42 10.86 19.88 -3.66
N LYS A 43 11.94 19.57 -2.96
CA LYS A 43 13.13 18.98 -3.61
C LYS A 43 12.73 17.54 -4.00
N ASP A 44 12.50 17.34 -5.28
CA ASP A 44 12.17 16.02 -5.76
C ASP A 44 13.31 15.04 -5.46
N GLN A 45 12.97 14.00 -4.72
CA GLN A 45 13.80 12.83 -4.52
C GLN A 45 13.06 11.62 -5.04
N PHE A 46 13.81 10.64 -5.52
CA PHE A 46 13.30 9.40 -6.04
C PHE A 46 13.83 8.24 -5.21
N CYS A 47 13.09 7.15 -5.18
CA CYS A 47 13.45 5.93 -4.48
C CYS A 47 13.50 4.77 -5.47
N VAL A 48 14.49 3.90 -5.32
CA VAL A 48 14.46 2.54 -5.88
C VAL A 48 13.83 1.63 -4.84
N ILE A 49 12.78 0.92 -5.22
CA ILE A 49 12.06 -0.02 -4.38
C ILE A 49 12.28 -1.42 -4.94
N LEU A 50 12.84 -2.30 -4.12
CA LEU A 50 12.99 -3.72 -4.42
C LEU A 50 11.84 -4.50 -3.79
N TRP A 51 11.23 -5.38 -4.57
CA TRP A 51 10.08 -6.17 -4.17
C TRP A 51 10.51 -7.60 -3.89
N ASN A 52 9.83 -8.22 -2.91
CA ASN A 52 10.04 -9.64 -2.63
C ASN A 52 9.56 -10.49 -3.79
N ASP A 53 10.32 -11.54 -4.09
CA ASP A 53 9.89 -12.62 -4.94
C ASP A 53 10.24 -13.97 -4.30
N GLU A 54 9.68 -15.04 -4.82
CA GLU A 54 9.91 -16.41 -4.32
C GLU A 54 10.89 -17.20 -5.20
N LYS A 55 11.54 -16.55 -6.19
CA LYS A 55 12.39 -17.22 -7.18
C LYS A 55 13.87 -17.15 -6.84
N HIS A 56 14.31 -16.01 -6.27
CA HIS A 56 15.72 -15.76 -5.99
C HIS A 56 16.08 -16.14 -4.55
N SER A 57 17.30 -16.67 -4.38
CA SER A 57 17.82 -16.96 -3.04
C SER A 57 18.21 -15.68 -2.31
N PHE A 58 18.19 -15.72 -0.97
CA PHE A 58 18.66 -14.60 -0.14
C PHE A 58 20.11 -14.21 -0.49
N ASP A 59 20.97 -15.18 -0.76
CA ASP A 59 22.38 -14.92 -1.08
C ASP A 59 22.52 -14.17 -2.41
N ASP A 60 21.70 -14.45 -3.43
CA ASP A 60 21.71 -13.73 -4.71
C ASP A 60 21.30 -12.27 -4.50
N VAL A 61 20.22 -12.03 -3.74
CA VAL A 61 19.73 -10.68 -3.43
C VAL A 61 20.76 -9.90 -2.62
N ILE A 62 21.36 -10.51 -1.57
CA ILE A 62 22.40 -9.88 -0.72
C ILE A 62 23.61 -9.51 -1.57
N LYS A 63 24.09 -10.42 -2.42
CA LYS A 63 25.24 -10.17 -3.30
C LYS A 63 24.98 -8.98 -4.22
N LEU A 64 23.82 -8.93 -4.85
CA LEU A 64 23.45 -7.85 -5.75
C LEU A 64 23.29 -6.52 -5.01
N LEU A 65 22.71 -6.52 -3.79
CA LEU A 65 22.62 -5.32 -2.95
C LEU A 65 24.02 -4.77 -2.60
N VAL A 66 24.97 -5.62 -2.25
CA VAL A 66 26.36 -5.22 -1.97
C VAL A 66 27.03 -4.64 -3.23
N GLU A 67 26.83 -5.27 -4.40
CA GLU A 67 27.45 -4.85 -5.65
C GLU A 67 26.89 -3.54 -6.22
N THR A 68 25.60 -3.28 -5.99
CA THR A 68 24.88 -2.15 -6.62
C THR A 68 24.64 -0.96 -5.70
N THR A 69 24.70 -1.19 -4.38
CA THR A 69 24.50 -0.14 -3.37
C THR A 69 25.74 -0.03 -2.47
N ASN A 70 25.88 1.04 -1.75
CA ASN A 70 27.02 1.21 -0.85
C ASN A 70 26.85 0.43 0.48
N ARG A 71 26.09 -0.66 0.52
CA ARG A 71 25.85 -1.45 1.70
C ARG A 71 26.95 -2.49 1.90
N ASN A 72 27.34 -2.70 3.15
CA ASN A 72 28.11 -3.88 3.51
C ASN A 72 27.20 -5.13 3.54
N ARG A 73 27.79 -6.32 3.72
CA ARG A 73 27.04 -7.59 3.69
C ARG A 73 26.00 -7.71 4.81
N GLU A 74 26.26 -7.15 5.99
CA GLU A 74 25.34 -7.17 7.13
C GLU A 74 24.11 -6.29 6.85
N GLU A 75 24.32 -5.06 6.40
CA GLU A 75 23.25 -4.15 5.99
C GLU A 75 22.41 -4.70 4.81
N ALA A 76 23.06 -5.35 3.85
CA ALA A 76 22.38 -6.01 2.73
C ALA A 76 21.53 -7.20 3.20
N ASN A 77 22.04 -8.00 4.16
CA ASN A 77 21.28 -9.09 4.77
C ASN A 77 20.03 -8.56 5.52
N GLU A 78 20.19 -7.53 6.36
CA GLU A 78 19.05 -6.90 7.03
C GLU A 78 18.01 -6.36 6.03
N THR A 79 18.48 -5.78 4.93
CA THR A 79 17.60 -5.28 3.86
C THR A 79 16.84 -6.43 3.20
N ALA A 80 17.52 -7.54 2.87
CA ALA A 80 16.88 -8.73 2.28
C ALA A 80 15.83 -9.34 3.22
N VAL A 81 16.13 -9.43 4.52
CA VAL A 81 15.17 -9.89 5.55
C VAL A 81 13.94 -8.97 5.61
N ARG A 82 14.14 -7.63 5.58
CA ARG A 82 13.00 -6.68 5.56
C ARG A 82 12.16 -6.83 4.30
N ILE A 83 12.80 -7.03 3.14
CA ILE A 83 12.08 -7.24 1.88
C ILE A 83 11.22 -8.49 1.96
N ASP A 84 11.75 -9.60 2.50
CA ASP A 84 10.98 -10.83 2.66
C ASP A 84 9.83 -10.68 3.66
N ASP A 85 10.06 -10.09 4.83
CA ASP A 85 9.03 -9.90 5.85
C ASP A 85 7.95 -8.91 5.41
N GLN A 86 8.36 -7.75 4.93
CA GLN A 86 7.44 -6.66 4.55
C GLN A 86 6.83 -6.86 3.17
N GLY A 87 7.57 -7.45 2.23
CA GLY A 87 7.23 -7.64 0.82
C GLY A 87 7.89 -6.65 -0.13
N ARG A 88 8.54 -5.60 0.39
CA ARG A 88 9.38 -4.64 -0.34
C ARG A 88 10.18 -3.75 0.62
N ASP A 89 11.28 -3.17 0.14
CA ASP A 89 12.00 -2.10 0.85
C ASP A 89 12.61 -1.09 -0.12
N ILE A 90 12.92 0.11 0.40
CA ILE A 90 13.67 1.15 -0.33
C ILE A 90 15.16 0.79 -0.26
N ILE A 91 15.78 0.57 -1.42
CA ILE A 91 17.19 0.18 -1.48
C ILE A 91 18.13 1.33 -1.84
N ASP A 92 17.65 2.37 -2.50
CA ASP A 92 18.41 3.61 -2.75
C ASP A 92 17.46 4.81 -2.85
N MET A 93 17.99 6.01 -2.56
CA MET A 93 17.24 7.26 -2.65
C MET A 93 18.18 8.39 -3.11
N HIS A 94 17.80 9.10 -4.17
CA HIS A 94 18.60 10.18 -4.72
C HIS A 94 17.77 11.17 -5.53
N ALA A 95 18.26 12.42 -5.68
CA ALA A 95 17.62 13.42 -6.52
C ALA A 95 17.81 13.17 -8.03
N ASN A 96 18.82 12.41 -8.42
CA ASN A 96 19.10 12.08 -9.82
C ASN A 96 18.39 10.78 -10.21
N ALA A 97 17.27 10.91 -10.93
CA ALA A 97 16.47 9.78 -11.38
C ALA A 97 17.22 8.86 -12.36
N ALA A 98 18.09 9.41 -13.23
CA ALA A 98 18.84 8.62 -14.21
C ALA A 98 19.76 7.61 -13.51
N ARG A 99 20.46 8.01 -12.46
CA ARG A 99 21.28 7.12 -11.63
C ARG A 99 20.45 5.98 -11.03
N LEU A 100 19.29 6.30 -10.47
CA LEU A 100 18.43 5.30 -9.86
C LEU A 100 17.81 4.34 -10.87
N LEU A 101 17.52 4.82 -12.09
CA LEU A 101 17.08 3.96 -13.19
C LEU A 101 18.16 2.97 -13.61
N GLU A 102 19.43 3.36 -13.56
CA GLU A 102 20.56 2.48 -13.85
C GLU A 102 20.67 1.36 -12.81
N THR A 103 20.60 1.73 -11.52
CA THR A 103 20.52 0.77 -10.41
C THR A 103 19.33 -0.18 -10.58
N ALA A 104 18.14 0.34 -10.86
CA ALA A 104 16.93 -0.48 -11.02
C ALA A 104 17.05 -1.47 -12.21
N ARG A 105 17.66 -1.05 -13.34
CA ARG A 105 17.87 -1.93 -14.48
C ARG A 105 18.77 -3.12 -14.14
N THR A 106 19.76 -2.95 -13.28
CA THR A 106 20.63 -4.06 -12.85
C THR A 106 19.84 -5.15 -12.13
N PHE A 107 18.93 -4.78 -11.23
CA PHE A 107 18.03 -5.74 -10.57
C PHE A 107 17.02 -6.36 -11.55
N SER A 108 16.49 -5.57 -12.49
CA SER A 108 15.54 -6.05 -13.48
C SER A 108 16.16 -7.04 -14.49
N GLN A 109 17.48 -7.01 -14.71
CA GLN A 109 18.18 -7.95 -15.62
C GLN A 109 18.14 -9.40 -15.15
N ILE A 110 17.95 -9.62 -13.86
CA ILE A 110 17.79 -10.96 -13.29
C ILE A 110 16.33 -11.23 -12.87
N ASP A 111 15.36 -10.53 -13.41
CA ASP A 111 13.94 -10.73 -13.16
C ASP A 111 13.46 -10.37 -11.73
N LEU A 112 14.24 -9.63 -10.95
CA LEU A 112 13.78 -9.11 -9.68
C LEU A 112 12.80 -7.95 -9.87
N GLY A 113 11.69 -7.99 -9.15
CA GLY A 113 10.69 -6.93 -9.13
C GLY A 113 11.27 -5.65 -8.56
N VAL A 114 11.45 -4.63 -9.38
CA VAL A 114 12.01 -3.34 -8.96
C VAL A 114 11.29 -2.18 -9.64
N THR A 115 11.17 -1.07 -8.94
CA THR A 115 10.61 0.17 -9.52
C THR A 115 11.35 1.40 -9.02
N VAL A 116 11.26 2.50 -9.79
CA VAL A 116 11.74 3.83 -9.39
C VAL A 116 10.55 4.76 -9.34
N ARG A 117 10.41 5.49 -8.24
CA ARG A 117 9.27 6.38 -7.99
C ARG A 117 9.69 7.60 -7.20
N ARG A 118 8.87 8.64 -7.22
CA ARG A 118 9.06 9.80 -6.34
C ARG A 118 9.02 9.36 -4.87
N ALA A 119 9.94 9.88 -4.08
CA ALA A 119 10.00 9.62 -2.65
C ALA A 119 8.70 10.03 -1.95
N TYR A 120 8.10 11.14 -2.36
CA TYR A 120 6.82 11.63 -1.81
C TYR A 120 5.70 10.58 -1.92
N ASP A 121 5.51 9.97 -3.10
CA ASP A 121 4.47 8.96 -3.31
C ASP A 121 4.78 7.70 -2.51
N THR A 122 6.05 7.29 -2.47
CA THR A 122 6.51 6.15 -1.69
C THR A 122 6.27 6.34 -0.19
N PHE A 123 6.55 7.53 0.34
CA PHE A 123 6.31 7.82 1.76
C PHE A 123 4.83 7.91 2.10
N ARG A 124 3.99 8.38 1.20
CA ARG A 124 2.53 8.33 1.39
C ARG A 124 2.03 6.89 1.52
N GLU A 125 2.55 5.98 0.72
CA GLU A 125 2.25 4.55 0.84
C GLU A 125 2.75 3.98 2.19
N GLN A 126 3.94 4.36 2.63
CA GLN A 126 4.45 3.96 3.95
C GLN A 126 3.54 4.45 5.09
N ILE A 127 3.07 5.70 5.02
CA ILE A 127 2.10 6.23 5.98
C ILE A 127 0.80 5.43 5.96
N SER A 128 0.33 5.04 4.77
CA SER A 128 -0.88 4.19 4.64
C SER A 128 -0.72 2.85 5.35
N VAL A 129 0.48 2.24 5.32
CA VAL A 129 0.77 1.01 6.07
C VAL A 129 0.65 1.22 7.57
N VAL A 130 1.25 2.28 8.09
CA VAL A 130 1.14 2.64 9.53
C VAL A 130 -0.31 2.86 9.94
N ILE A 131 -1.10 3.50 9.07
CA ILE A 131 -2.53 3.71 9.32
C ILE A 131 -3.30 2.38 9.29
N ILE A 132 -2.99 1.46 8.39
CA ILE A 132 -3.60 0.12 8.35
C ILE A 132 -3.28 -0.65 9.65
N GLU A 133 -2.02 -0.60 10.12
CA GLU A 133 -1.62 -1.20 11.40
C GLU A 133 -2.38 -0.58 12.57
N TRP A 134 -2.48 0.74 12.61
CA TRP A 134 -3.27 1.43 13.63
C TRP A 134 -4.76 1.02 13.60
N ILE A 135 -5.38 0.88 12.42
CA ILE A 135 -6.75 0.40 12.30
C ILE A 135 -6.85 -1.04 12.82
N LEU A 136 -5.88 -1.91 12.53
CA LEU A 136 -5.83 -3.27 13.05
C LEU A 136 -5.74 -3.28 14.58
N ASP A 137 -4.89 -2.44 15.18
CA ASP A 137 -4.78 -2.31 16.63
C ASP A 137 -6.08 -1.80 17.25
N LEU A 138 -6.78 -0.89 16.58
CA LEU A 138 -8.12 -0.46 17.01
C LEU A 138 -9.12 -1.61 17.04
N THR A 139 -9.06 -2.57 16.11
CA THR A 139 -9.95 -3.74 16.14
C THR A 139 -9.72 -4.64 17.35
N ARG A 140 -8.51 -4.58 17.93
CA ARG A 140 -8.09 -5.35 19.11
C ARG A 140 -8.24 -4.57 20.43
N SER A 141 -8.53 -3.27 20.34
CA SER A 141 -8.62 -2.39 21.50
C SER A 141 -9.93 -2.61 22.27
N ARG A 142 -9.92 -2.26 23.56
CA ARG A 142 -11.06 -2.34 24.46
C ARG A 142 -11.39 -0.98 25.04
N LEU A 143 -12.66 -0.65 25.11
CA LEU A 143 -13.17 0.52 25.84
C LEU A 143 -13.80 0.04 27.14
N GLY A 144 -13.01 -0.01 28.21
CA GLY A 144 -13.41 -0.66 29.45
C GLY A 144 -13.62 -2.17 29.24
N THR A 145 -14.83 -2.66 29.45
CA THR A 145 -15.22 -4.06 29.22
C THR A 145 -15.69 -4.31 27.79
N ASP A 146 -15.93 -3.26 27.00
CA ASP A 146 -16.47 -3.36 25.65
C ASP A 146 -15.35 -3.58 24.63
N ILE A 147 -15.43 -4.71 23.93
CA ILE A 147 -14.51 -5.15 22.89
C ILE A 147 -15.04 -4.88 21.47
N HIS A 148 -16.30 -4.47 21.33
CA HIS A 148 -17.00 -4.39 20.05
C HIS A 148 -17.08 -2.97 19.48
N THR A 149 -17.20 -1.95 20.34
CA THR A 149 -17.42 -0.56 19.91
C THR A 149 -16.43 -0.10 18.82
N MET A 150 -15.13 -0.42 18.95
CA MET A 150 -14.15 0.04 17.96
C MET A 150 -14.29 -0.69 16.64
N ARG A 151 -14.58 -1.98 16.66
CA ARG A 151 -14.86 -2.79 15.45
C ARG A 151 -16.11 -2.29 14.74
N GLU A 152 -17.18 -1.96 15.47
CA GLU A 152 -18.42 -1.37 14.92
C GLU A 152 -18.17 -0.01 14.28
N VAL A 153 -17.34 0.82 14.89
CA VAL A 153 -16.94 2.11 14.32
C VAL A 153 -16.21 1.90 12.99
N ILE A 154 -15.26 0.98 12.94
CA ILE A 154 -14.50 0.69 11.71
C ILE A 154 -15.43 0.11 10.64
N ALA A 155 -16.26 -0.88 10.98
CA ALA A 155 -17.24 -1.46 10.06
C ALA A 155 -18.17 -0.40 9.47
N SER A 156 -18.73 0.48 10.33
CA SER A 156 -19.63 1.55 9.88
C SER A 156 -18.95 2.54 8.93
N GLN A 157 -17.64 2.77 9.08
CA GLN A 157 -16.89 3.68 8.21
C GLN A 157 -16.45 2.99 6.90
N LEU A 158 -16.18 1.71 6.91
CA LEU A 158 -15.93 0.94 5.69
C LEU A 158 -17.17 0.85 4.81
N LEU A 159 -18.35 0.69 5.43
CA LEU A 159 -19.64 0.63 4.73
C LEU A 159 -20.23 2.02 4.39
N ALA A 160 -19.55 3.09 4.77
CA ALA A 160 -19.98 4.43 4.39
C ALA A 160 -19.48 4.80 2.97
N PRO A 161 -20.24 5.60 2.20
CA PRO A 161 -19.83 6.07 0.88
C PRO A 161 -18.47 6.78 0.94
N ARG A 162 -17.60 6.51 -0.04
CA ARG A 162 -16.37 7.26 -0.25
C ARG A 162 -16.71 8.63 -0.82
N LYS A 163 -16.06 9.66 -0.30
CA LYS A 163 -16.00 10.98 -0.94
C LYS A 163 -14.65 11.08 -1.63
N PRO A 164 -14.55 10.80 -2.93
CA PRO A 164 -13.27 10.91 -3.62
C PRO A 164 -12.80 12.37 -3.54
N SER A 165 -11.49 12.54 -3.31
CA SER A 165 -10.90 13.88 -3.43
C SER A 165 -11.08 14.33 -4.87
N THR A 166 -11.58 15.55 -5.07
CA THR A 166 -11.92 16.10 -6.39
C THR A 166 -10.72 16.24 -7.33
N LEU A 167 -9.51 16.01 -6.83
CA LEU A 167 -8.27 16.23 -7.56
C LEU A 167 -7.88 15.08 -8.50
N ASN A 168 -8.29 13.84 -8.22
CA ASN A 168 -7.78 12.70 -8.99
C ASN A 168 -8.64 11.44 -8.75
N SER A 169 -9.66 11.27 -9.52
CA SER A 169 -10.36 9.99 -9.59
C SER A 169 -9.75 9.17 -10.72
N ASN A 170 -9.23 8.00 -10.38
CA ASN A 170 -8.73 7.04 -11.36
C ASN A 170 -9.90 6.61 -12.29
N PRO A 171 -9.82 6.87 -13.62
CA PRO A 171 -10.91 6.55 -14.54
C PRO A 171 -11.22 5.04 -14.60
N GLU A 172 -10.22 4.18 -14.36
CA GLU A 172 -10.40 2.72 -14.34
C GLU A 172 -11.20 2.29 -13.12
N ALA A 173 -10.94 2.89 -11.95
CA ALA A 173 -11.70 2.63 -10.74
C ALA A 173 -13.15 3.10 -10.89
N GLN A 174 -13.38 4.26 -11.50
CA GLN A 174 -14.72 4.74 -11.80
C GLN A 174 -15.47 3.78 -12.73
N LYS A 175 -14.78 3.28 -13.75
CA LYS A 175 -15.35 2.30 -14.68
C LYS A 175 -15.65 0.98 -13.98
N ALA A 176 -14.73 0.46 -13.15
CA ALA A 176 -14.90 -0.80 -12.42
C ALA A 176 -16.07 -0.75 -11.43
N LEU A 177 -16.35 0.41 -10.84
CA LEU A 177 -17.43 0.61 -9.87
C LEU A 177 -18.68 1.26 -10.48
N SER A 178 -18.73 1.48 -11.80
CA SER A 178 -19.86 2.15 -12.46
C SER A 178 -21.19 1.39 -12.35
N GLU A 179 -21.13 0.08 -12.16
CA GLU A 179 -22.31 -0.78 -11.98
C GLU A 179 -22.79 -0.85 -10.53
N VAL A 180 -22.01 -0.31 -9.58
CA VAL A 180 -22.37 -0.26 -8.17
C VAL A 180 -23.15 1.00 -7.89
N GLU A 181 -24.42 0.89 -7.50
CA GLU A 181 -25.34 2.03 -7.34
C GLU A 181 -24.84 3.09 -6.33
N SER A 182 -24.14 2.65 -5.27
CA SER A 182 -23.56 3.54 -4.26
C SER A 182 -22.31 2.90 -3.67
N PRO A 183 -21.15 3.03 -4.35
CA PRO A 183 -19.93 2.37 -3.90
C PRO A 183 -19.48 2.91 -2.54
N VAL A 184 -19.22 2.00 -1.62
CA VAL A 184 -18.71 2.30 -0.28
C VAL A 184 -17.18 2.16 -0.21
N ARG A 185 -16.54 2.63 0.86
CA ARG A 185 -15.08 2.52 1.02
C ARG A 185 -14.57 1.08 0.90
N LEU A 186 -15.33 0.11 1.36
CA LEU A 186 -14.97 -1.30 1.27
C LEU A 186 -14.82 -1.77 -0.18
N ASP A 187 -15.67 -1.32 -1.11
CA ASP A 187 -15.59 -1.68 -2.53
C ASP A 187 -14.27 -1.19 -3.14
N TYR A 188 -13.87 0.06 -2.82
CA TYR A 188 -12.59 0.61 -3.25
C TYR A 188 -11.39 -0.11 -2.61
N MET A 189 -11.50 -0.50 -1.33
CA MET A 189 -10.45 -1.27 -0.65
C MET A 189 -10.23 -2.64 -1.30
N PHE A 190 -11.29 -3.32 -1.74
CA PHE A 190 -11.17 -4.56 -2.51
C PHE A 190 -10.59 -4.31 -3.90
N LEU A 191 -11.00 -3.26 -4.57
CA LEU A 191 -10.46 -2.89 -5.88
C LEU A 191 -8.95 -2.64 -5.82
N TYR A 192 -8.48 -1.93 -4.78
CA TYR A 192 -7.07 -1.55 -4.64
C TYR A 192 -6.23 -2.55 -3.84
N HIS A 193 -6.79 -3.69 -3.46
CA HIS A 193 -6.09 -4.69 -2.65
C HIS A 193 -4.80 -5.20 -3.31
N THR A 194 -4.77 -5.30 -4.62
CA THR A 194 -3.60 -5.73 -5.41
C THR A 194 -2.44 -4.73 -5.34
N ARG A 195 -2.72 -3.45 -5.10
CA ARG A 195 -1.74 -2.37 -4.98
C ARG A 195 -0.99 -2.36 -3.65
N LEU A 196 -1.47 -3.13 -2.68
CA LEU A 196 -0.77 -3.34 -1.42
C LEU A 196 0.22 -4.50 -1.55
N TRP A 197 1.35 -4.41 -0.85
CA TRP A 197 2.34 -5.48 -0.77
C TRP A 197 2.10 -6.41 0.43
N LYS A 198 2.95 -7.41 0.63
CA LYS A 198 2.76 -8.54 1.56
C LYS A 198 2.22 -8.12 2.93
N ARG A 199 2.95 -7.29 3.67
CA ARG A 199 2.60 -6.97 5.06
C ARG A 199 1.28 -6.18 5.21
N PRO A 200 1.10 -5.02 4.55
CA PRO A 200 -0.16 -4.29 4.68
C PRO A 200 -1.37 -5.05 4.14
N ARG A 201 -1.16 -5.91 3.14
CA ARG A 201 -2.22 -6.80 2.63
C ARG A 201 -2.67 -7.82 3.68
N LEU A 202 -1.74 -8.41 4.42
CA LEU A 202 -2.05 -9.32 5.53
C LEU A 202 -2.76 -8.58 6.66
N ASN A 203 -2.26 -7.41 7.07
CA ASN A 203 -2.89 -6.60 8.12
C ASN A 203 -4.32 -6.22 7.75
N LEU A 204 -4.57 -5.82 6.50
CA LEU A 204 -5.91 -5.48 6.05
C LEU A 204 -6.85 -6.69 6.03
N LYS A 205 -6.37 -7.89 5.67
CA LYS A 205 -7.14 -9.13 5.80
C LYS A 205 -7.55 -9.41 7.25
N GLU A 206 -6.66 -9.18 8.20
CA GLU A 206 -6.97 -9.33 9.63
C GLU A 206 -8.02 -8.30 10.11
N VAL A 207 -7.97 -7.06 9.61
CA VAL A 207 -9.02 -6.06 9.86
C VAL A 207 -10.37 -6.59 9.39
N TYR A 208 -10.46 -7.11 8.16
CA TYR A 208 -11.71 -7.67 7.63
C TYR A 208 -12.19 -8.87 8.45
N ALA A 209 -11.31 -9.80 8.80
CA ALA A 209 -11.66 -10.95 9.63
C ALA A 209 -12.20 -10.53 11.00
N SER A 210 -11.60 -9.52 11.63
CA SER A 210 -12.05 -8.96 12.91
C SER A 210 -13.44 -8.32 12.84
N ILE A 211 -13.80 -7.75 11.70
CA ILE A 211 -15.11 -7.13 11.49
C ILE A 211 -16.17 -8.19 11.16
N LEU A 212 -15.82 -9.18 10.33
CA LEU A 212 -16.74 -10.26 9.97
C LEU A 212 -17.16 -11.10 11.20
N SER A 213 -16.28 -11.24 12.20
CA SER A 213 -16.62 -11.95 13.44
C SER A 213 -17.78 -11.28 14.20
N LEU A 214 -17.95 -9.95 14.09
CA LEU A 214 -19.09 -9.24 14.71
C LEU A 214 -20.45 -9.71 14.19
N SER A 215 -20.55 -10.08 12.92
CA SER A 215 -21.79 -10.49 12.30
C SER A 215 -22.32 -11.81 12.89
N HIS A 216 -21.46 -12.69 13.37
CA HIS A 216 -21.82 -13.93 14.04
C HIS A 216 -22.26 -13.71 15.49
N GLU A 217 -21.65 -12.74 16.18
CA GLU A 217 -21.91 -12.51 17.61
C GLU A 217 -23.14 -11.63 17.87
N HIS A 218 -23.44 -10.67 16.99
CA HIS A 218 -24.46 -9.64 17.23
C HIS A 218 -25.60 -9.57 16.21
N LYS A 219 -25.67 -10.45 15.20
CA LYS A 219 -26.65 -10.36 14.09
C LYS A 219 -26.73 -8.95 13.49
N LEU A 220 -25.61 -8.23 13.48
CA LEU A 220 -25.55 -6.91 12.88
C LEU A 220 -25.77 -7.00 11.38
N ALA A 221 -26.39 -5.97 10.80
CA ALA A 221 -26.83 -5.82 9.43
C ALA A 221 -25.74 -6.00 8.32
N VAL A 222 -24.53 -6.42 8.67
CA VAL A 222 -23.50 -6.88 7.71
C VAL A 222 -23.98 -8.12 6.95
N GLY A 223 -24.94 -8.89 7.51
CA GLY A 223 -25.58 -10.02 6.83
C GLY A 223 -26.60 -9.65 5.76
N GLU A 224 -27.01 -8.39 5.63
CA GLU A 224 -27.93 -7.92 4.59
C GLU A 224 -27.22 -7.48 3.29
N TYR A 225 -25.91 -7.33 3.32
CA TYR A 225 -25.16 -7.15 2.06
C TYR A 225 -24.88 -8.51 1.44
N PRO A 226 -25.41 -8.79 0.24
CA PRO A 226 -25.11 -10.04 -0.43
C PRO A 226 -23.59 -10.11 -0.63
N VAL A 227 -22.96 -11.11 -0.01
CA VAL A 227 -21.59 -11.50 -0.35
C VAL A 227 -21.67 -11.90 -1.82
N ARG A 228 -21.36 -10.96 -2.71
CA ARG A 228 -21.20 -11.27 -4.12
C ARG A 228 -19.99 -12.18 -4.19
N SER A 229 -20.24 -13.42 -4.56
CA SER A 229 -19.23 -14.43 -4.82
C SER A 229 -18.18 -13.85 -5.77
N LEU A 230 -16.95 -13.80 -5.28
CA LEU A 230 -15.73 -13.63 -6.07
C LEU A 230 -15.52 -14.84 -6.98
#